data_b960b826c965bfa87c49a3b14f0034b3
#
_entry.id   b960b826c965bfa87c49a3b14f0034b3
#
_cell.length_a   1.000
_cell.length_b   1.000
_cell.length_c   1.000
_cell.angle_alpha   90.00
_cell.angle_beta   90.00
_cell.angle_gamma   90.00
#
_symmetry.space_group_name_H-M   'P 1'
#
loop_
_entity.id
_entity.type
_entity.pdbx_description
1 polymer ?
#
loop_
_entity_poly.entity_id
_entity_poly.type
_entity_poly.pdbx_seq_one_letter_code
_entity_poly.pdbx_strand_id
1 'polypeptide(L)'
;MPTPDASLPRRRFLQTLAAASAVNLLPHPMPAADSASSPAPRKLKLGFDNFSIRGFRWKAPRQIDYAATLKIDVLFISDLDSYETLEDGYLRDQAKRAHDQGLEIYAGGWSICPTSKNFRNKWGTAEEHLATGIRVAKAVGSPVFRCILGKADDRKTEGGIDARIEDTVKVLKSQRSRAMDAGVKIAIENHAGDMQAWELVRLIEEAGPEYVGATMDSGNSTWTVEDPRQSLELLGPHALVCGLRDSMIWENADGAVVQWTAPGDGLIDWQEYAKRFSELCALPLSDGLVSAACVGA
;
A
#
# COMPACT_ATOMS: atom_id res chain seq x y z
N MET A 1 -39.66 -44.14 6.51
CA MET A 1 -38.25 -44.28 6.12
C MET A 1 -37.44 -43.37 7.02
N PRO A 2 -36.51 -43.85 7.83
CA PRO A 2 -35.69 -43.00 8.70
C PRO A 2 -34.53 -42.46 7.92
N THR A 3 -34.26 -41.15 8.08
CA THR A 3 -33.08 -40.42 7.60
C THR A 3 -31.83 -40.87 8.37
N PRO A 4 -30.67 -41.10 7.73
CA PRO A 4 -29.45 -41.43 8.45
C PRO A 4 -28.84 -40.17 9.07
N ASP A 5 -28.69 -40.22 10.38
CA ASP A 5 -27.90 -39.30 11.19
C ASP A 5 -26.42 -39.63 10.98
N ALA A 6 -25.69 -38.76 10.29
CA ALA A 6 -24.27 -38.89 9.98
C ALA A 6 -23.44 -37.84 10.74
N SER A 7 -23.58 -37.80 12.06
CA SER A 7 -22.64 -37.05 12.91
C SER A 7 -21.57 -38.00 13.45
N LEU A 8 -20.41 -37.98 12.80
CA LEU A 8 -19.21 -38.61 13.36
C LEU A 8 -18.78 -37.86 14.62
N PRO A 9 -18.68 -38.55 15.79
CA PRO A 9 -18.32 -37.89 17.03
C PRO A 9 -16.88 -37.31 16.96
N ARG A 10 -16.76 -36.04 17.31
CA ARG A 10 -15.49 -35.26 17.34
C ARG A 10 -14.29 -36.00 17.96
N ARG A 11 -14.55 -36.91 18.90
CA ARG A 11 -13.55 -37.77 19.53
C ARG A 11 -12.83 -38.72 18.55
N ARG A 12 -13.53 -39.27 17.56
CA ARG A 12 -12.92 -40.19 16.56
C ARG A 12 -12.05 -39.41 15.55
N PHE A 13 -12.45 -38.22 15.19
CA PHE A 13 -11.65 -37.35 14.30
C PHE A 13 -10.29 -36.97 14.93
N LEU A 14 -10.30 -36.64 16.23
CA LEU A 14 -9.07 -36.31 16.95
C LEU A 14 -8.15 -37.54 17.19
N GLN A 15 -8.73 -38.72 17.33
CA GLN A 15 -7.97 -39.97 17.49
C GLN A 15 -7.30 -40.42 16.16
N THR A 16 -7.90 -40.13 15.03
CA THR A 16 -7.29 -40.42 13.69
C THR A 16 -6.14 -39.46 13.36
N LEU A 17 -6.20 -38.23 13.82
CA LEU A 17 -5.07 -37.28 13.67
C LEU A 17 -3.87 -37.63 14.56
N ALA A 18 -4.10 -38.19 15.76
CA ALA A 18 -3.03 -38.61 16.65
C ALA A 18 -2.28 -39.89 16.17
N ALA A 19 -2.95 -40.76 15.41
CA ALA A 19 -2.33 -41.97 14.87
C ALA A 19 -1.50 -41.75 13.61
N ALA A 20 -1.70 -40.65 12.87
CA ALA A 20 -0.94 -40.30 11.69
C ALA A 20 0.42 -39.61 11.99
N SER A 21 0.65 -39.20 13.25
CA SER A 21 1.86 -38.44 13.66
C SER A 21 2.99 -39.33 14.21
N ALA A 22 2.85 -40.65 14.20
CA ALA A 22 3.80 -41.56 14.84
C ALA A 22 4.75 -42.31 13.87
N VAL A 23 4.86 -41.91 12.62
CA VAL A 23 5.81 -42.55 11.68
C VAL A 23 6.80 -41.51 11.16
N ASN A 24 8.05 -41.70 11.56
CA ASN A 24 9.29 -41.00 11.14
C ASN A 24 9.83 -39.90 12.07
N LEU A 25 10.29 -40.31 13.24
CA LEU A 25 11.34 -39.61 13.97
C LEU A 25 12.67 -40.40 13.82
N LEU A 26 13.30 -40.31 12.65
CA LEU A 26 14.73 -40.53 12.51
C LEU A 26 15.38 -39.14 12.39
N PRO A 27 16.44 -38.85 13.16
CA PRO A 27 17.15 -37.58 13.05
C PRO A 27 17.94 -37.57 11.74
N HIS A 28 17.46 -36.88 10.75
CA HIS A 28 18.30 -36.47 9.63
C HIS A 28 19.19 -35.32 10.12
N PRO A 29 20.51 -35.36 9.87
CA PRO A 29 21.35 -34.20 10.14
C PRO A 29 20.91 -33.09 9.18
N MET A 30 20.24 -32.10 9.72
CA MET A 30 20.02 -30.85 9.01
C MET A 30 21.38 -30.19 8.77
N PRO A 31 21.70 -29.75 7.53
CA PRO A 31 22.84 -28.87 7.36
C PRO A 31 22.64 -27.66 8.26
N ALA A 32 23.69 -27.27 8.98
CA ALA A 32 23.67 -26.08 9.80
C ALA A 32 23.24 -24.91 8.89
N ALA A 33 22.08 -24.33 9.19
CA ALA A 33 21.69 -23.08 8.57
C ALA A 33 22.79 -22.08 8.97
N ASP A 34 23.50 -21.57 7.99
CA ASP A 34 24.38 -20.43 8.20
C ASP A 34 23.56 -19.39 8.97
N SER A 35 24.08 -18.99 10.13
CA SER A 35 23.50 -17.92 10.91
C SER A 35 23.67 -16.64 10.12
N ALA A 36 22.72 -16.41 9.19
CA ALA A 36 22.58 -15.12 8.57
C ALA A 36 22.35 -14.14 9.73
N SER A 37 23.33 -13.31 9.99
CA SER A 37 23.25 -12.24 10.96
C SER A 37 21.96 -11.46 10.68
N SER A 38 21.09 -11.38 11.67
CA SER A 38 19.87 -10.55 11.56
C SER A 38 20.29 -9.17 11.05
N PRO A 39 19.69 -8.68 9.96
CA PRO A 39 20.05 -7.37 9.45
C PRO A 39 19.86 -6.34 10.56
N ALA A 40 20.81 -5.41 10.68
CA ALA A 40 20.74 -4.33 11.67
C ALA A 40 19.39 -3.61 11.51
N PRO A 41 18.77 -3.18 12.64
CA PRO A 41 17.48 -2.49 12.58
C PRO A 41 17.60 -1.26 11.70
N ARG A 42 16.79 -1.22 10.61
CA ARG A 42 16.79 -0.11 9.66
C ARG A 42 16.06 1.07 10.29
N LYS A 43 16.60 2.26 10.13
CA LYS A 43 15.91 3.48 10.53
C LYS A 43 14.76 3.71 9.55
N LEU A 44 13.54 3.58 10.04
CA LEU A 44 12.34 3.91 9.28
C LEU A 44 12.19 5.43 9.22
N LYS A 45 11.92 5.98 8.04
CA LYS A 45 11.55 7.39 7.88
C LYS A 45 10.10 7.59 8.32
N LEU A 46 9.85 8.62 9.11
CA LEU A 46 8.51 9.02 9.51
C LEU A 46 8.02 10.19 8.67
N GLY A 47 6.77 10.16 8.32
CA GLY A 47 6.15 11.25 7.59
C GLY A 47 4.65 11.30 7.80
N PHE A 48 3.96 12.17 7.10
CA PHE A 48 2.51 12.15 6.96
C PHE A 48 2.07 12.40 5.52
N ASP A 49 0.92 11.86 5.16
CA ASP A 49 0.24 12.15 3.91
C ASP A 49 -0.61 13.42 4.06
N ASN A 50 -0.50 14.33 3.11
CA ASN A 50 -1.25 15.58 3.09
C ASN A 50 -2.77 15.37 3.04
N PHE A 51 -3.24 14.17 2.70
CA PHE A 51 -4.65 13.82 2.81
C PHE A 51 -5.18 14.00 4.23
N SER A 52 -4.36 13.80 5.27
CA SER A 52 -4.72 14.02 6.67
C SER A 52 -5.11 15.47 6.97
N ILE A 53 -4.53 16.41 6.22
CA ILE A 53 -4.77 17.85 6.39
C ILE A 53 -5.56 18.48 5.24
N ARG A 54 -6.17 17.67 4.38
CA ARG A 54 -6.91 18.12 3.18
C ARG A 54 -8.00 19.15 3.46
N GLY A 55 -8.57 19.11 4.66
CA GLY A 55 -9.59 20.07 5.10
C GLY A 55 -9.09 21.53 5.11
N PHE A 56 -7.80 21.75 5.28
CA PHE A 56 -7.21 23.09 5.23
C PHE A 56 -7.06 23.65 3.81
N ARG A 57 -7.13 22.79 2.79
CA ARG A 57 -6.97 23.15 1.36
C ARG A 57 -5.65 23.88 1.07
N TRP A 58 -4.60 23.61 1.85
CA TRP A 58 -3.30 24.22 1.65
C TRP A 58 -2.63 23.69 0.40
N LYS A 59 -1.81 24.55 -0.22
CA LYS A 59 -0.92 24.18 -1.34
C LYS A 59 0.45 23.74 -0.83
N ALA A 60 1.23 23.11 -1.72
CA ALA A 60 2.49 22.48 -1.37
C ALA A 60 3.44 23.35 -0.53
N PRO A 61 3.66 24.66 -0.83
CA PRO A 61 4.55 25.49 0.00
C PRO A 61 4.17 25.50 1.46
N ARG A 62 2.86 25.68 1.75
CA ARG A 62 2.37 25.73 3.13
C ARG A 62 2.37 24.35 3.81
N GLN A 63 2.13 23.28 3.04
CA GLN A 63 2.21 21.91 3.55
C GLN A 63 3.64 21.56 3.95
N ILE A 64 4.63 21.97 3.15
CA ILE A 64 6.08 21.80 3.44
C ILE A 64 6.46 22.53 4.74
N ASP A 65 6.09 23.80 4.85
CA ASP A 65 6.40 24.59 6.06
C ASP A 65 5.78 23.98 7.32
N TYR A 66 4.53 23.50 7.22
CA TYR A 66 3.87 22.82 8.32
C TYR A 66 4.56 21.50 8.67
N ALA A 67 4.89 20.67 7.66
CA ALA A 67 5.59 19.40 7.86
C ALA A 67 6.91 19.59 8.60
N ALA A 68 7.67 20.62 8.25
CA ALA A 68 8.93 20.94 8.91
C ALA A 68 8.76 21.20 10.42
N THR A 69 7.63 21.78 10.85
CA THR A 69 7.37 21.98 12.29
C THR A 69 7.17 20.69 13.07
N LEU A 70 6.80 19.60 12.39
CA LEU A 70 6.52 18.29 13.00
C LEU A 70 7.78 17.45 13.21
N LYS A 71 8.93 17.88 12.71
CA LYS A 71 10.22 17.17 12.82
C LYS A 71 10.14 15.72 12.26
N ILE A 72 9.48 15.58 11.14
CA ILE A 72 9.34 14.35 10.37
C ILE A 72 10.33 14.33 9.22
N ASP A 73 10.55 13.15 8.62
CA ASP A 73 11.49 12.95 7.52
C ASP A 73 10.83 13.18 6.14
N VAL A 74 9.53 12.87 6.00
CA VAL A 74 8.83 12.83 4.71
C VAL A 74 7.48 13.53 4.75
N LEU A 75 7.22 14.38 3.76
CA LEU A 75 5.88 14.84 3.40
C LEU A 75 5.41 14.09 2.17
N PHE A 76 4.32 13.32 2.30
CA PHE A 76 3.69 12.67 1.18
C PHE A 76 2.60 13.58 0.58
N ILE A 77 2.84 14.12 -0.60
CA ILE A 77 1.86 14.89 -1.37
C ILE A 77 1.16 13.92 -2.33
N SER A 78 0.07 13.33 -1.87
CA SER A 78 -0.65 12.24 -2.52
C SER A 78 -1.65 12.69 -3.60
N ASP A 79 -1.73 13.99 -3.89
CA ASP A 79 -2.58 14.57 -4.92
C ASP A 79 -1.85 15.68 -5.69
N LEU A 80 -1.82 15.58 -7.03
CA LEU A 80 -1.23 16.58 -7.92
C LEU A 80 -1.88 17.96 -7.79
N ASP A 81 -3.14 18.04 -7.33
CA ASP A 81 -3.84 19.30 -7.08
C ASP A 81 -3.29 20.09 -5.91
N SER A 82 -2.45 19.51 -5.09
CA SER A 82 -1.75 20.20 -4.01
C SER A 82 -0.68 21.15 -4.51
N TYR A 83 -0.13 20.93 -5.68
CA TYR A 83 0.77 21.90 -6.32
C TYR A 83 -0.01 23.06 -6.93
N GLU A 84 0.58 24.27 -6.93
CA GLU A 84 -0.02 25.45 -7.54
C GLU A 84 0.06 25.36 -9.07
N THR A 85 1.16 24.80 -9.57
CA THR A 85 1.40 24.46 -10.97
C THR A 85 2.26 23.20 -11.06
N LEU A 86 2.22 22.52 -12.21
CA LEU A 86 3.08 21.36 -12.47
C LEU A 86 4.27 21.70 -13.37
N GLU A 87 4.63 22.99 -13.48
CA GLU A 87 5.83 23.42 -14.19
C GLU A 87 7.09 22.93 -13.46
N ASP A 88 8.06 22.39 -14.22
CA ASP A 88 9.25 21.75 -13.65
C ASP A 88 10.10 22.70 -12.80
N GLY A 89 10.14 24.00 -13.14
CA GLY A 89 10.81 25.01 -12.33
C GLY A 89 10.22 25.12 -10.95
N TYR A 90 8.90 25.32 -10.88
CA TYR A 90 8.16 25.38 -9.61
C TYR A 90 8.32 24.10 -8.79
N LEU A 91 8.22 22.93 -9.42
CA LEU A 91 8.36 21.65 -8.72
C LEU A 91 9.74 21.47 -8.10
N ARG A 92 10.82 21.85 -8.82
CA ARG A 92 12.18 21.85 -8.28
C ARG A 92 12.37 22.85 -7.14
N ASP A 93 11.68 24.01 -7.19
CA ASP A 93 11.71 24.98 -6.09
C ASP A 93 11.03 24.41 -4.84
N GLN A 94 9.93 23.63 -4.99
CA GLN A 94 9.31 22.95 -3.87
C GLN A 94 10.20 21.84 -3.31
N ALA A 95 10.86 21.06 -4.16
CA ALA A 95 11.85 20.06 -3.74
C ALA A 95 12.97 20.70 -2.92
N LYS A 96 13.53 21.82 -3.43
CA LYS A 96 14.57 22.57 -2.71
C LYS A 96 14.06 23.11 -1.39
N ARG A 97 12.84 23.71 -1.37
CA ARG A 97 12.21 24.22 -0.13
C ARG A 97 12.10 23.13 0.93
N ALA A 98 11.65 21.92 0.56
CA ALA A 98 11.55 20.78 1.46
C ALA A 98 12.93 20.34 1.96
N HIS A 99 13.88 20.14 1.06
CA HIS A 99 15.24 19.74 1.37
C HIS A 99 15.95 20.73 2.33
N ASP A 100 15.81 22.02 2.10
CA ASP A 100 16.40 23.07 2.98
C ASP A 100 15.83 23.02 4.41
N GLN A 101 14.67 22.39 4.59
CA GLN A 101 14.02 22.17 5.89
C GLN A 101 14.18 20.73 6.42
N GLY A 102 15.04 19.90 5.78
CA GLY A 102 15.31 18.53 6.18
C GLY A 102 14.20 17.53 5.83
N LEU A 103 13.34 17.88 4.86
CA LEU A 103 12.24 17.03 4.42
C LEU A 103 12.47 16.45 3.03
N GLU A 104 11.97 15.24 2.82
CA GLU A 104 11.77 14.67 1.49
C GLU A 104 10.30 14.80 1.08
N ILE A 105 10.04 14.96 -0.23
CA ILE A 105 8.70 14.90 -0.78
C ILE A 105 8.49 13.55 -1.44
N TYR A 106 7.40 12.87 -1.10
CA TYR A 106 6.89 11.73 -1.87
C TYR A 106 5.67 12.20 -2.64
N ALA A 107 5.55 11.76 -3.89
CA ALA A 107 4.53 12.23 -4.80
C ALA A 107 3.47 11.15 -5.08
N GLY A 108 2.25 11.60 -5.25
CA GLY A 108 1.15 10.73 -5.65
C GLY A 108 0.08 11.45 -6.45
N GLY A 109 -0.86 10.65 -6.93
CA GLY A 109 -2.00 11.08 -7.71
C GLY A 109 -3.23 10.21 -7.43
N TRP A 110 -4.15 10.24 -8.36
CA TRP A 110 -5.42 9.54 -8.25
C TRP A 110 -5.45 8.25 -9.08
N SER A 111 -6.66 7.77 -9.43
CA SER A 111 -6.83 6.55 -10.23
C SER A 111 -6.18 6.67 -11.61
N ILE A 112 -5.48 5.59 -12.00
CA ILE A 112 -4.93 5.39 -13.34
C ILE A 112 -5.65 4.25 -14.08
N CYS A 113 -6.78 3.74 -13.56
CA CYS A 113 -7.62 2.78 -14.25
C CYS A 113 -8.63 3.52 -15.14
N PRO A 114 -8.51 3.46 -16.49
CA PRO A 114 -9.35 4.25 -17.39
C PRO A 114 -10.83 3.87 -17.31
N THR A 115 -11.13 2.67 -16.85
CA THR A 115 -12.49 2.12 -16.76
C THR A 115 -13.04 2.12 -15.33
N SER A 116 -12.28 2.63 -14.36
CA SER A 116 -12.79 2.85 -13.01
C SER A 116 -13.82 3.96 -12.97
N LYS A 117 -14.87 3.79 -12.18
CA LYS A 117 -15.84 4.87 -11.86
C LYS A 117 -15.17 6.06 -11.17
N ASN A 118 -14.00 5.86 -10.61
CA ASN A 118 -13.24 6.86 -9.87
C ASN A 118 -12.18 7.55 -10.74
N PHE A 119 -12.01 7.13 -11.99
CA PHE A 119 -11.09 7.79 -12.92
C PHE A 119 -11.52 9.24 -13.18
N ARG A 120 -10.54 10.13 -13.21
CA ARG A 120 -10.74 11.56 -13.52
C ARG A 120 -9.80 11.94 -14.64
N ASN A 121 -10.36 12.38 -15.76
CA ASN A 121 -9.58 12.80 -16.95
C ASN A 121 -8.96 14.21 -16.83
N LYS A 122 -8.83 14.72 -15.62
CA LYS A 122 -8.27 16.06 -15.39
C LYS A 122 -6.86 16.23 -15.96
N TRP A 123 -6.08 15.15 -15.92
CA TRP A 123 -4.70 15.09 -16.40
C TRP A 123 -4.57 14.32 -17.73
N GLY A 124 -5.66 14.29 -18.52
CA GLY A 124 -5.75 13.55 -19.78
C GLY A 124 -6.16 12.10 -19.62
N THR A 125 -5.70 11.23 -20.51
CA THR A 125 -5.91 9.78 -20.42
C THR A 125 -5.20 9.19 -19.19
N ALA A 126 -5.45 7.93 -18.88
CA ALA A 126 -4.78 7.26 -17.77
C ALA A 126 -3.25 7.20 -17.97
N GLU A 127 -2.81 6.99 -19.21
CA GLU A 127 -1.40 7.00 -19.61
C GLU A 127 -0.77 8.39 -19.45
N GLU A 128 -1.47 9.44 -19.86
CA GLU A 128 -1.02 10.84 -19.72
C GLU A 128 -0.99 11.26 -18.25
N HIS A 129 -1.96 10.84 -17.46
CA HIS A 129 -1.97 11.05 -16.01
C HIS A 129 -0.75 10.39 -15.37
N LEU A 130 -0.48 9.11 -15.66
CA LEU A 130 0.68 8.40 -15.11
C LEU A 130 1.99 9.02 -15.60
N ALA A 131 2.10 9.39 -16.89
CA ALA A 131 3.26 10.09 -17.43
C ALA A 131 3.54 11.42 -16.72
N THR A 132 2.48 12.20 -16.46
CA THR A 132 2.55 13.44 -15.69
C THR A 132 3.01 13.17 -14.26
N GLY A 133 2.47 12.15 -13.61
CA GLY A 133 2.84 11.75 -12.25
C GLY A 133 4.31 11.35 -12.14
N ILE A 134 4.82 10.56 -13.07
CA ILE A 134 6.24 10.16 -13.13
C ILE A 134 7.13 11.40 -13.30
N ARG A 135 6.76 12.34 -14.18
CA ARG A 135 7.49 13.59 -14.38
C ARG A 135 7.51 14.45 -13.11
N VAL A 136 6.36 14.59 -12.45
CA VAL A 136 6.25 15.33 -11.18
C VAL A 136 7.12 14.69 -10.11
N ALA A 137 7.01 13.36 -9.91
CA ALA A 137 7.83 12.64 -8.96
C ALA A 137 9.32 12.87 -9.19
N LYS A 138 9.79 12.75 -10.43
CA LYS A 138 11.18 13.06 -10.79
C LYS A 138 11.55 14.50 -10.45
N ALA A 139 10.70 15.47 -10.76
CA ALA A 139 10.99 16.90 -10.56
C ALA A 139 11.07 17.28 -9.07
N VAL A 140 10.26 16.62 -8.20
CA VAL A 140 10.32 16.85 -6.75
C VAL A 140 11.31 15.93 -6.03
N GLY A 141 12.03 15.06 -6.76
CA GLY A 141 12.99 14.13 -6.16
C GLY A 141 12.35 12.93 -5.45
N SER A 142 11.08 12.66 -5.72
CA SER A 142 10.38 11.51 -5.14
C SER A 142 10.83 10.21 -5.81
N PRO A 143 11.20 9.17 -5.04
CA PRO A 143 11.56 7.87 -5.60
C PRO A 143 10.34 7.07 -6.07
N VAL A 144 9.15 7.51 -5.70
CA VAL A 144 7.89 6.83 -6.01
C VAL A 144 6.84 7.80 -6.55
N PHE A 145 5.91 7.26 -7.34
CA PHE A 145 4.63 7.89 -7.63
C PHE A 145 3.50 6.97 -7.19
N ARG A 146 2.76 7.38 -6.15
CA ARG A 146 1.60 6.62 -5.67
C ARG A 146 0.40 6.88 -6.54
N CYS A 147 -0.35 5.84 -6.88
CA CYS A 147 -1.67 5.93 -7.50
C CYS A 147 -2.59 4.81 -7.00
N ILE A 148 -3.85 4.89 -7.35
CA ILE A 148 -4.86 3.90 -6.98
C ILE A 148 -5.47 3.27 -8.24
N LEU A 149 -6.07 2.09 -8.08
CA LEU A 149 -6.97 1.55 -9.09
C LEU A 149 -8.32 2.26 -9.00
N GLY A 150 -9.02 2.16 -7.87
CA GLY A 150 -10.34 2.73 -7.71
C GLY A 150 -10.87 2.67 -6.28
N LYS A 151 -12.09 2.13 -6.14
CA LYS A 151 -12.79 1.94 -4.86
C LYS A 151 -13.70 0.72 -4.90
N ALA A 152 -14.36 0.41 -3.79
CA ALA A 152 -15.26 -0.73 -3.63
C ALA A 152 -16.36 -0.85 -4.70
N ASP A 153 -16.83 0.25 -5.26
CA ASP A 153 -17.86 0.25 -6.30
C ASP A 153 -17.35 -0.24 -7.67
N ASP A 154 -16.04 -0.24 -7.90
CA ASP A 154 -15.42 -0.81 -9.09
C ASP A 154 -15.55 -2.34 -9.12
N ARG A 155 -15.62 -3.00 -7.96
CA ARG A 155 -15.90 -4.45 -7.86
C ARG A 155 -17.27 -4.86 -8.40
N LYS A 156 -18.21 -3.91 -8.49
CA LYS A 156 -19.60 -4.12 -8.96
C LYS A 156 -19.79 -3.67 -10.41
N THR A 157 -18.73 -3.31 -11.11
CA THR A 157 -18.79 -2.97 -12.54
C THR A 157 -18.74 -4.22 -13.41
N GLU A 158 -19.04 -4.10 -14.70
CA GLU A 158 -18.91 -5.20 -15.66
C GLU A 158 -17.48 -5.73 -15.70
N GLY A 159 -17.31 -7.03 -15.61
CA GLY A 159 -16.01 -7.70 -15.47
C GLY A 159 -15.36 -7.56 -14.10
N GLY A 160 -15.99 -6.86 -13.16
CA GLY A 160 -15.56 -6.73 -11.78
C GLY A 160 -14.17 -6.14 -11.61
N ILE A 161 -13.50 -6.52 -10.53
CA ILE A 161 -12.16 -6.03 -10.23
C ILE A 161 -11.11 -6.60 -11.19
N ASP A 162 -11.32 -7.80 -11.72
CA ASP A 162 -10.38 -8.43 -12.66
C ASP A 162 -10.19 -7.58 -13.92
N ALA A 163 -11.28 -7.12 -14.53
CA ALA A 163 -11.19 -6.24 -15.70
C ALA A 163 -10.51 -4.89 -15.37
N ARG A 164 -10.72 -4.37 -14.16
CA ARG A 164 -10.05 -3.14 -13.69
C ARG A 164 -8.56 -3.35 -13.52
N ILE A 165 -8.14 -4.50 -12.99
CA ILE A 165 -6.72 -4.89 -12.86
C ILE A 165 -6.09 -4.98 -14.26
N GLU A 166 -6.70 -5.71 -15.19
CA GLU A 166 -6.19 -5.84 -16.55
C GLU A 166 -5.98 -4.48 -17.23
N ASP A 167 -6.95 -3.57 -17.11
CA ASP A 167 -6.85 -2.24 -17.70
C ASP A 167 -5.76 -1.39 -17.04
N THR A 168 -5.62 -1.48 -15.72
CA THR A 168 -4.55 -0.81 -14.97
C THR A 168 -3.17 -1.35 -15.37
N VAL A 169 -3.03 -2.67 -15.52
CA VAL A 169 -1.78 -3.31 -15.99
C VAL A 169 -1.38 -2.82 -17.37
N LYS A 170 -2.33 -2.64 -18.31
CA LYS A 170 -2.05 -2.07 -19.65
C LYS A 170 -1.46 -0.66 -19.54
N VAL A 171 -2.05 0.19 -18.70
CA VAL A 171 -1.56 1.55 -18.46
C VAL A 171 -0.15 1.53 -17.86
N LEU A 172 0.07 0.72 -16.82
CA LEU A 172 1.38 0.57 -16.20
C LEU A 172 2.45 0.13 -17.22
N LYS A 173 2.17 -0.92 -18.00
CA LYS A 173 3.10 -1.43 -19.03
C LYS A 173 3.43 -0.38 -20.09
N SER A 174 2.46 0.45 -20.48
CA SER A 174 2.69 1.53 -21.46
C SER A 174 3.68 2.59 -20.97
N GLN A 175 3.82 2.77 -19.66
CA GLN A 175 4.70 3.77 -19.05
C GLN A 175 5.99 3.17 -18.43
N ARG A 176 6.24 1.86 -18.62
CA ARG A 176 7.39 1.16 -18.02
C ARG A 176 8.73 1.86 -18.31
N SER A 177 9.04 2.10 -19.58
CA SER A 177 10.30 2.74 -19.96
C SER A 177 10.45 4.12 -19.31
N ARG A 178 9.37 4.92 -19.32
CA ARG A 178 9.36 6.25 -18.69
C ARG A 178 9.66 6.19 -17.19
N ALA A 179 9.07 5.24 -16.47
CA ALA A 179 9.29 5.05 -15.04
C ALA A 179 10.75 4.64 -14.76
N MET A 180 11.25 3.65 -15.52
CA MET A 180 12.62 3.17 -15.40
C MET A 180 13.66 4.26 -15.70
N ASP A 181 13.49 5.00 -16.79
CA ASP A 181 14.38 6.11 -17.19
C ASP A 181 14.33 7.28 -16.21
N ALA A 182 13.21 7.46 -15.53
CA ALA A 182 13.07 8.48 -14.50
C ALA A 182 13.67 8.05 -13.16
N GLY A 183 13.90 6.75 -12.94
CA GLY A 183 14.26 6.19 -11.64
C GLY A 183 13.10 6.25 -10.62
N VAL A 184 11.85 6.30 -11.11
CA VAL A 184 10.63 6.41 -10.27
C VAL A 184 9.88 5.10 -10.30
N LYS A 185 9.60 4.53 -9.14
CA LYS A 185 8.72 3.35 -9.02
C LYS A 185 7.27 3.77 -8.87
N ILE A 186 6.36 2.95 -9.40
CA ILE A 186 4.93 3.19 -9.29
C ILE A 186 4.37 2.39 -8.12
N ALA A 187 3.81 3.08 -7.15
CA ALA A 187 3.26 2.46 -5.94
C ALA A 187 1.72 2.44 -6.01
N ILE A 188 1.14 1.26 -6.24
CA ILE A 188 -0.31 1.08 -6.27
C ILE A 188 -0.81 0.83 -4.86
N GLU A 189 -1.82 1.58 -4.44
CA GLU A 189 -2.40 1.43 -3.11
C GLU A 189 -3.56 0.44 -3.11
N ASN A 190 -3.64 -0.39 -2.04
CA ASN A 190 -4.87 -1.10 -1.68
C ASN A 190 -5.86 -0.07 -1.11
N HIS A 191 -6.77 0.44 -1.96
CA HIS A 191 -7.52 1.65 -1.68
C HIS A 191 -9.02 1.40 -1.49
N ALA A 192 -9.56 1.81 -0.33
CA ALA A 192 -10.99 1.95 -0.03
C ALA A 192 -11.88 0.82 -0.61
N GLY A 193 -11.43 -0.43 -0.49
CA GLY A 193 -12.19 -1.62 -0.88
C GLY A 193 -12.11 -1.99 -2.36
N ASP A 194 -11.16 -1.43 -3.12
CA ASP A 194 -10.95 -1.83 -4.52
C ASP A 194 -10.35 -3.24 -4.63
N MET A 195 -9.19 -3.47 -4.05
CA MET A 195 -8.46 -4.75 -4.13
C MET A 195 -8.18 -5.32 -2.75
N GLN A 196 -8.25 -6.65 -2.65
CA GLN A 196 -7.60 -7.40 -1.59
C GLN A 196 -6.09 -7.47 -1.84
N ALA A 197 -5.30 -7.82 -0.82
CA ALA A 197 -3.86 -7.87 -0.92
C ALA A 197 -3.37 -8.81 -2.03
N TRP A 198 -3.94 -10.01 -2.16
CA TRP A 198 -3.56 -10.96 -3.21
C TRP A 198 -3.90 -10.47 -4.64
N GLU A 199 -4.98 -9.68 -4.79
CA GLU A 199 -5.35 -9.08 -6.07
C GLU A 199 -4.33 -7.99 -6.47
N LEU A 200 -3.87 -7.21 -5.49
CA LEU A 200 -2.82 -6.22 -5.71
C LEU A 200 -1.46 -6.87 -6.01
N VAL A 201 -1.10 -7.96 -5.33
CA VAL A 201 0.12 -8.72 -5.67
C VAL A 201 0.07 -9.19 -7.11
N ARG A 202 -1.05 -9.78 -7.55
CA ARG A 202 -1.25 -10.18 -8.95
C ARG A 202 -1.05 -9.02 -9.92
N LEU A 203 -1.65 -7.85 -9.63
CA LEU A 203 -1.47 -6.65 -10.45
C LEU A 203 0.01 -6.27 -10.57
N ILE A 204 0.75 -6.28 -9.46
CA ILE A 204 2.18 -5.93 -9.42
C ILE A 204 2.98 -6.92 -10.26
N GLU A 205 2.76 -8.22 -10.09
CA GLU A 205 3.46 -9.27 -10.82
C GLU A 205 3.18 -9.19 -12.33
N GLU A 206 1.93 -8.97 -12.73
CA GLU A 206 1.54 -8.83 -14.13
C GLU A 206 2.09 -7.54 -14.76
N ALA A 207 2.17 -6.44 -14.02
CA ALA A 207 2.70 -5.18 -14.53
C ALA A 207 4.23 -5.18 -14.67
N GLY A 208 4.93 -5.75 -13.68
CA GLY A 208 6.39 -5.84 -13.60
C GLY A 208 6.91 -5.35 -12.24
N PRO A 209 7.29 -6.28 -11.34
CA PRO A 209 7.70 -5.96 -9.97
C PRO A 209 9.00 -5.15 -9.88
N GLU A 210 9.75 -5.07 -10.98
CA GLU A 210 10.98 -4.28 -11.04
C GLU A 210 10.73 -2.76 -10.99
N TYR A 211 9.51 -2.29 -11.34
CA TYR A 211 9.15 -0.87 -11.31
C TYR A 211 7.78 -0.59 -10.67
N VAL A 212 6.98 -1.62 -10.39
CA VAL A 212 5.70 -1.50 -9.72
C VAL A 212 5.77 -2.17 -8.35
N GLY A 213 5.18 -1.55 -7.35
CA GLY A 213 5.03 -2.13 -6.01
C GLY A 213 3.80 -1.56 -5.32
N ALA A 214 3.69 -1.79 -4.03
CA ALA A 214 2.54 -1.40 -3.24
C ALA A 214 2.76 -0.11 -2.45
N THR A 215 1.75 0.74 -2.41
CA THR A 215 1.49 1.58 -1.25
C THR A 215 0.58 0.79 -0.32
N MET A 216 1.10 0.33 0.79
CA MET A 216 0.33 -0.46 1.73
C MET A 216 -0.39 0.43 2.73
N ASP A 217 -1.72 0.54 2.62
CA ASP A 217 -2.57 1.19 3.62
C ASP A 217 -3.17 0.14 4.55
N SER A 218 -2.71 0.13 5.80
CA SER A 218 -3.12 -0.87 6.79
C SER A 218 -4.60 -0.79 7.18
N GLY A 219 -5.21 0.39 7.10
CA GLY A 219 -6.63 0.59 7.42
C GLY A 219 -7.58 0.30 6.26
N ASN A 220 -7.06 0.16 5.03
CA ASN A 220 -7.91 -0.15 3.88
C ASN A 220 -8.24 -1.65 3.73
N SER A 221 -7.50 -2.54 4.35
CA SER A 221 -7.73 -3.99 4.29
C SER A 221 -9.13 -4.37 4.75
N THR A 222 -9.63 -3.74 5.81
CA THR A 222 -10.96 -4.04 6.37
C THR A 222 -12.11 -3.70 5.43
N TRP A 223 -11.92 -2.83 4.45
CA TRP A 223 -12.94 -2.50 3.44
C TRP A 223 -13.18 -3.65 2.44
N THR A 224 -12.26 -4.59 2.34
CA THR A 224 -12.42 -5.85 1.60
C THR A 224 -12.64 -7.05 2.54
N VAL A 225 -12.93 -6.78 3.83
CA VAL A 225 -13.09 -7.79 4.89
C VAL A 225 -11.82 -8.66 5.02
N GLU A 226 -10.66 -8.05 4.88
CA GLU A 226 -9.36 -8.69 5.01
C GLU A 226 -8.68 -8.28 6.32
N ASP A 227 -8.01 -9.23 6.97
CA ASP A 227 -7.24 -8.97 8.17
C ASP A 227 -6.00 -8.11 7.81
N PRO A 228 -5.77 -6.94 8.46
CA PRO A 228 -4.62 -6.09 8.20
C PRO A 228 -3.27 -6.80 8.33
N ARG A 229 -3.15 -7.79 9.23
CA ARG A 229 -1.95 -8.59 9.39
C ARG A 229 -1.74 -9.51 8.17
N GLN A 230 -2.82 -10.12 7.68
CA GLN A 230 -2.77 -10.97 6.49
C GLN A 230 -2.40 -10.16 5.25
N SER A 231 -2.94 -8.95 5.12
CA SER A 231 -2.52 -8.00 4.09
C SER A 231 -1.04 -7.64 4.20
N LEU A 232 -0.52 -7.44 5.41
CA LEU A 232 0.90 -7.18 5.65
C LEU A 232 1.78 -8.35 5.19
N GLU A 233 1.40 -9.59 5.47
CA GLU A 233 2.18 -10.77 5.03
C GLU A 233 2.28 -10.86 3.50
N LEU A 234 1.23 -10.48 2.78
CA LEU A 234 1.19 -10.53 1.32
C LEU A 234 1.86 -9.31 0.68
N LEU A 235 1.56 -8.11 1.15
CA LEU A 235 2.01 -6.86 0.53
C LEU A 235 3.37 -6.40 1.02
N GLY A 236 3.80 -6.79 2.23
CA GLY A 236 5.06 -6.36 2.82
C GLY A 236 6.28 -6.56 1.90
N PRO A 237 6.45 -7.72 1.24
CA PRO A 237 7.54 -7.93 0.29
C PRO A 237 7.52 -7.00 -0.94
N HIS A 238 6.37 -6.43 -1.26
CA HIS A 238 6.15 -5.54 -2.42
C HIS A 238 6.01 -4.07 -2.02
N ALA A 239 6.04 -3.76 -0.71
CA ALA A 239 5.77 -2.42 -0.21
C ALA A 239 6.86 -1.43 -0.61
N LEU A 240 6.47 -0.33 -1.27
CA LEU A 240 7.30 0.81 -1.62
C LEU A 240 7.06 1.99 -0.67
N VAL A 241 5.82 2.13 -0.20
CA VAL A 241 5.36 3.16 0.74
C VAL A 241 4.33 2.53 1.66
N CYS A 242 4.19 3.04 2.87
CA CYS A 242 3.12 2.68 3.79
C CYS A 242 2.30 3.87 4.22
N GLY A 243 0.99 3.70 4.23
CA GLY A 243 0.05 4.51 4.97
C GLY A 243 -0.36 3.76 6.24
N LEU A 244 0.11 4.21 7.39
CA LEU A 244 -0.27 3.58 8.66
C LEU A 244 -1.55 4.22 9.18
N ARG A 245 -2.63 3.47 9.08
CA ARG A 245 -3.96 3.85 9.53
C ARG A 245 -4.60 2.66 10.21
N ASP A 246 -5.43 2.90 11.19
CA ASP A 246 -6.22 1.87 11.83
C ASP A 246 -7.65 1.88 11.34
N SER A 247 -8.36 0.82 11.62
CA SER A 247 -9.77 0.68 11.28
C SER A 247 -10.46 -0.33 12.18
N MET A 248 -11.76 -0.19 12.27
CA MET A 248 -12.62 -1.10 12.98
C MET A 248 -13.71 -1.62 12.06
N ILE A 249 -14.09 -2.87 12.23
CA ILE A 249 -15.21 -3.51 11.54
C ILE A 249 -16.12 -4.16 12.56
N TRP A 250 -17.43 -4.01 12.39
CA TRP A 250 -18.43 -4.67 13.21
C TRP A 250 -19.66 -5.05 12.40
N GLU A 251 -20.39 -6.01 12.88
CA GLU A 251 -21.65 -6.47 12.29
C GLU A 251 -22.80 -5.52 12.65
N ASN A 252 -23.72 -5.33 11.73
CA ASN A 252 -25.01 -4.70 11.94
C ASN A 252 -26.11 -5.42 11.17
N ALA A 253 -27.36 -4.93 11.25
CA ALA A 253 -28.52 -5.56 10.60
C ALA A 253 -28.40 -5.66 9.07
N ASP A 254 -27.61 -4.78 8.43
CA ASP A 254 -27.44 -4.69 6.97
C ASP A 254 -26.13 -5.33 6.50
N GLY A 255 -25.34 -5.93 7.39
CA GLY A 255 -24.05 -6.58 7.09
C GLY A 255 -22.92 -6.07 7.97
N ALA A 256 -21.82 -5.62 7.38
CA ALA A 256 -20.66 -5.11 8.08
C ALA A 256 -20.49 -3.59 7.90
N VAL A 257 -20.14 -2.91 8.97
CA VAL A 257 -19.73 -1.50 8.96
C VAL A 257 -18.23 -1.43 9.16
N VAL A 258 -17.57 -0.63 8.34
CA VAL A 258 -16.13 -0.34 8.43
C VAL A 258 -15.95 1.13 8.73
N GLN A 259 -15.06 1.45 9.66
CA GLN A 259 -14.69 2.81 10.00
C GLN A 259 -13.19 2.91 10.17
N TRP A 260 -12.57 3.93 9.57
CA TRP A 260 -11.19 4.31 9.91
C TRP A 260 -11.13 4.92 11.30
N THR A 261 -10.12 4.55 12.05
CA THR A 261 -9.85 5.04 13.39
C THR A 261 -8.43 5.58 13.51
N ALA A 262 -8.15 6.27 14.60
CA ALA A 262 -6.77 6.61 14.93
C ALA A 262 -5.97 5.33 15.24
N PRO A 263 -4.65 5.31 14.98
CA PRO A 263 -3.80 4.19 15.37
C PRO A 263 -3.92 3.86 16.85
N GLY A 264 -4.27 2.61 17.15
CA GLY A 264 -4.51 2.11 18.49
C GLY A 264 -5.98 2.09 18.94
N ASP A 265 -6.88 2.70 18.17
CA ASP A 265 -8.34 2.69 18.43
C ASP A 265 -9.09 1.68 17.55
N GLY A 266 -8.36 0.89 16.76
CA GLY A 266 -8.91 -0.09 15.82
C GLY A 266 -8.51 -1.53 16.13
N LEU A 267 -8.36 -2.33 15.07
CA LEU A 267 -8.12 -3.78 15.15
C LEU A 267 -6.64 -4.15 15.15
N ILE A 268 -5.73 -3.20 14.89
CA ILE A 268 -4.32 -3.49 14.69
C ILE A 268 -3.58 -3.51 16.03
N ASP A 269 -2.95 -4.64 16.36
CA ASP A 269 -1.90 -4.68 17.37
C ASP A 269 -0.63 -4.02 16.80
N TRP A 270 -0.45 -2.74 17.11
CA TRP A 270 0.63 -1.92 16.54
C TRP A 270 2.03 -2.37 16.96
N GLN A 271 2.19 -3.03 18.10
CA GLN A 271 3.50 -3.54 18.51
C GLN A 271 3.92 -4.73 17.65
N GLU A 272 3.00 -5.67 17.47
CA GLU A 272 3.23 -6.84 16.62
C GLU A 272 3.32 -6.45 15.14
N TYR A 273 2.41 -5.57 14.69
CA TYR A 273 2.39 -5.07 13.30
C TYR A 273 3.69 -4.36 12.93
N ALA A 274 4.18 -3.43 13.74
CA ALA A 274 5.43 -2.71 13.48
C ALA A 274 6.65 -3.64 13.47
N LYS A 275 6.70 -4.61 14.39
CA LYS A 275 7.75 -5.63 14.40
C LYS A 275 7.72 -6.41 13.08
N ARG A 276 6.56 -6.96 12.72
CA ARG A 276 6.42 -7.77 11.51
C ARG A 276 6.66 -6.97 10.23
N PHE A 277 6.20 -5.72 10.22
CA PHE A 277 6.48 -4.77 9.16
C PHE A 277 7.98 -4.59 8.93
N SER A 278 8.76 -4.39 9.99
CA SER A 278 10.21 -4.22 9.89
C SER A 278 10.93 -5.46 9.36
N GLU A 279 10.36 -6.64 9.54
CA GLU A 279 10.90 -7.91 9.04
C GLU A 279 10.59 -8.13 7.54
N LEU A 280 9.36 -7.81 7.12
CA LEU A 280 8.85 -8.10 5.76
C LEU A 280 9.20 -7.02 4.76
N CYS A 281 9.13 -5.76 5.15
CA CYS A 281 9.39 -4.64 4.26
C CYS A 281 10.88 -4.41 4.07
N ALA A 282 11.58 -5.46 3.67
CA ALA A 282 13.03 -5.47 3.43
C ALA A 282 13.36 -4.91 2.05
N LEU A 283 13.04 -3.65 1.78
CA LEU A 283 13.35 -3.04 0.50
C LEU A 283 14.78 -2.54 0.43
N PRO A 284 15.53 -2.95 -0.61
CA PRO A 284 16.66 -2.23 -1.10
C PRO A 284 16.19 -1.21 -2.15
N LEU A 285 15.49 -0.18 -1.72
CA LEU A 285 15.68 1.11 -2.35
C LEU A 285 16.89 1.69 -1.64
N SER A 286 17.95 1.99 -2.40
CA SER A 286 19.16 2.61 -1.89
C SER A 286 18.76 3.62 -0.81
N ASP A 287 19.22 3.37 0.43
CA ASP A 287 19.07 4.26 1.56
C ASP A 287 17.69 4.38 2.26
N GLY A 288 17.07 3.24 2.49
CA GLY A 288 16.10 3.11 3.57
C GLY A 288 14.81 3.88 3.39
N LEU A 289 13.84 3.21 2.83
CA LEU A 289 12.49 3.71 2.70
C LEU A 289 11.57 2.99 3.62
N VAL A 290 10.85 3.70 4.43
CA VAL A 290 9.41 3.58 4.53
C VAL A 290 8.86 4.76 5.25
N SER A 291 7.87 5.31 4.68
CA SER A 291 7.23 6.47 5.23
C SER A 291 5.83 6.20 5.59
N ALA A 292 5.50 6.89 6.48
CA ALA A 292 4.46 7.84 6.72
C ALA A 292 3.20 7.24 7.23
N ALA A 293 2.98 7.52 8.49
CA ALA A 293 1.69 7.40 9.10
C ALA A 293 0.77 8.47 8.55
N CYS A 294 -0.25 8.09 7.82
CA CYS A 294 -1.42 8.92 7.67
C CYS A 294 -2.30 8.73 8.88
N VAL A 295 -2.34 9.70 9.74
CA VAL A 295 -3.39 9.79 10.74
C VAL A 295 -4.43 10.74 10.18
N GLY A 296 -5.62 10.25 9.95
CA GLY A 296 -6.69 11.09 9.52
C GLY A 296 -7.99 10.33 9.44
N ALA A 297 -8.85 10.61 10.35
CA ALA A 297 -10.26 10.30 10.25
C ALA A 297 -10.93 11.17 9.20
#